data_97568ce4759ea9e841f073ed84830606
#
_entry.id   97568ce4759ea9e841f073ed84830606
#
_cell.length_a   1.000
_cell.length_b   1.000
_cell.length_c   1.000
_cell.angle_alpha   90.00
_cell.angle_beta   90.00
_cell.angle_gamma   90.00
#
_symmetry.space_group_name_H-M   'P 1'
#
loop_
_entity.id
_entity.type
_entity.pdbx_description
1 polymer ?
#
loop_
_entity_poly.entity_id
_entity_poly.type
_entity_poly.pdbx_seq_one_letter_code
_entity_poly.pdbx_strand_id
1 'polypeptide(L)' 'MLYRVILSLGSNYNEQQNMAFAVEQLKRLFLSIRFSESYYTEPVGSSYSIGNYLNQVAIAYTDCSA' A
#
# COMPACT_ATOMS: atom_id res chain seq x y z
N MET A 1 11.29 5.94 21.28
CA MET A 1 10.02 5.17 21.28
C MET A 1 9.63 4.84 19.85
N LEU A 2 9.23 3.60 19.62
CA LEU A 2 8.77 3.20 18.29
C LEU A 2 7.26 3.36 18.18
N TYR A 3 6.82 3.89 17.06
CA TYR A 3 5.42 4.05 16.73
C TYR A 3 5.04 3.04 15.66
N ARG A 4 3.90 2.39 15.83
CA ARG A 4 3.35 1.48 14.83
C ARG A 4 2.45 2.27 13.88
N VAL A 5 2.70 2.11 12.59
CA VAL A 5 1.92 2.77 11.54
C VAL A 5 1.31 1.71 10.65
N ILE A 6 0.04 1.85 10.35
CA ILE A 6 -0.67 0.97 9.43
C ILE A 6 -0.94 1.76 8.17
N LEU A 7 -0.49 1.23 7.04
CA LEU A 7 -0.61 1.88 5.75
C LEU A 7 -1.48 1.02 4.83
N SER A 8 -2.35 1.68 4.09
CA SER A 8 -3.16 1.02 3.08
C SER A 8 -2.77 1.58 1.72
N LEU A 9 -2.41 0.70 0.80
CA LEU A 9 -1.96 1.05 -0.53
C LEU A 9 -3.00 0.57 -1.54
N GLY A 10 -3.25 1.38 -2.56
CA GLY A 10 -4.17 0.99 -3.62
C GLY A 10 -3.83 1.65 -4.93
N SER A 11 -4.01 0.93 -6.02
CA SER A 11 -3.78 1.45 -7.36
C SER A 11 -4.64 0.71 -8.36
N ASN A 12 -5.19 1.45 -9.32
CA ASN A 12 -5.95 0.86 -10.43
C ASN A 12 -5.38 1.22 -11.80
N TYR A 13 -4.21 1.82 -11.82
CA TYR A 13 -3.52 2.20 -13.05
C TYR A 13 -2.08 1.72 -12.98
N ASN A 14 -1.66 0.88 -13.93
CA ASN A 14 -0.34 0.23 -13.90
C ASN A 14 -0.06 -0.32 -12.51
N GLU A 15 -1.05 -1.01 -11.95
CA GLU A 15 -1.11 -1.28 -10.52
C GLU A 15 0.06 -2.11 -10.01
N GLN A 16 0.54 -3.05 -10.81
CA GLN A 16 1.66 -3.89 -10.37
C GLN A 16 2.96 -3.07 -10.30
N GLN A 17 3.19 -2.23 -11.29
CA GLN A 17 4.39 -1.38 -11.31
C GLN A 17 4.33 -0.33 -10.22
N ASN A 18 3.19 0.32 -10.06
CA ASN A 18 3.02 1.36 -9.06
C ASN A 18 3.13 0.78 -7.65
N MET A 19 2.56 -0.40 -7.42
CA MET A 19 2.64 -1.05 -6.12
C MET A 19 4.09 -1.44 -5.81
N ALA A 20 4.80 -2.01 -6.77
CA ALA A 20 6.20 -2.38 -6.59
C ALA A 20 7.06 -1.16 -6.27
N PHE A 21 6.81 -0.05 -6.96
CA PHE A 21 7.52 1.20 -6.69
C PHE A 21 7.25 1.70 -5.27
N ALA A 22 5.97 1.71 -4.86
CA ALA A 22 5.60 2.16 -3.54
C ALA A 22 6.24 1.30 -2.45
N VAL A 23 6.23 -0.02 -2.62
CA VAL A 23 6.85 -0.94 -1.68
C VAL A 23 8.34 -0.65 -1.52
N GLU A 24 9.04 -0.43 -2.63
CA GLU A 24 10.47 -0.12 -2.58
C GLU A 24 10.74 1.19 -1.85
N GLN A 25 9.93 2.21 -2.08
CA GLN A 25 10.10 3.51 -1.42
C GLN A 25 9.83 3.39 0.08
N LEU A 26 8.81 2.65 0.46
CA LEU A 26 8.45 2.48 1.87
C LEU A 26 9.52 1.69 2.63
N LYS A 27 10.12 0.71 1.99
CA LYS A 27 11.21 -0.05 2.62
C LYS A 27 12.40 0.84 2.97
N ARG A 28 12.60 1.91 2.22
CA ARG A 28 13.69 2.87 2.48
C ARG A 28 13.36 3.84 3.60
N LEU A 29 12.07 4.12 3.80
CA LEU A 29 11.63 5.12 4.77
C LEU A 29 11.51 4.60 6.19
N PHE A 30 11.21 3.32 6.35
CA PHE A 30 10.94 2.76 7.67
C PHE A 30 12.04 1.78 8.09
N LEU A 31 12.35 1.81 9.39
CA LEU A 31 13.33 0.89 9.99
C LEU A 31 12.89 -0.55 9.87
N SER A 32 11.58 -0.77 10.02
CA SER A 32 10.98 -2.09 9.90
C SER A 32 9.62 -1.95 9.28
N ILE A 33 9.35 -2.77 8.28
CA ILE A 33 8.05 -2.75 7.60
C ILE A 33 7.73 -4.15 7.10
N ARG A 34 6.46 -4.54 7.26
CA ARG A 34 5.93 -5.80 6.74
C ARG A 34 4.74 -5.51 5.85
N PHE A 35 4.64 -6.27 4.78
CA PHE A 35 3.56 -6.13 3.81
C PHE A 35 2.70 -7.38 3.83
N SER A 36 1.38 -7.17 3.68
CA SER A 36 0.45 -8.26 3.41
C SER A 36 0.61 -8.74 1.98
N GLU A 37 -0.06 -9.83 1.65
CA GLU A 37 -0.24 -10.19 0.24
C GLU A 37 -1.10 -9.13 -0.43
N SER A 38 -0.84 -8.90 -1.71
CA SER A 38 -1.68 -8.00 -2.49
C SER A 38 -2.97 -8.71 -2.89
N TYR A 39 -4.04 -7.96 -3.05
CA TYR A 39 -5.34 -8.49 -3.42
C TYR A 39 -6.10 -7.47 -4.24
N TYR A 40 -6.97 -7.95 -5.13
CA TYR A 40 -7.78 -7.10 -5.99
C TYR A 40 -9.16 -6.89 -5.39
N THR A 41 -9.66 -5.66 -5.52
CA THR A 41 -11.03 -5.32 -5.16
C THR A 41 -11.70 -4.59 -6.32
N GLU A 42 -13.02 -4.75 -6.44
CA GLU A 42 -13.79 -4.02 -7.44
C GLU A 42 -14.11 -2.62 -6.95
N PRO A 43 -14.11 -1.62 -7.86
CA PRO A 43 -14.54 -0.27 -7.47
C PRO A 43 -16.02 -0.28 -7.11
N VAL A 44 -16.36 0.36 -5.98
CA VAL A 44 -17.72 0.42 -5.48
C VAL A 44 -18.43 1.63 -6.07
N GLY A 45 -19.65 1.41 -6.57
CA GLY A 45 -20.51 2.48 -7.05
C GLY A 45 -20.11 3.09 -8.38
N SER A 46 -19.17 2.48 -9.08
CA SER A 46 -18.75 2.98 -10.40
C SER A 46 -19.61 2.39 -11.50
N SER A 47 -20.12 3.26 -12.37
CA SER A 47 -20.79 2.83 -13.60
C SER A 47 -19.79 2.67 -14.76
N TYR A 48 -18.53 3.00 -14.54
CA TYR A 48 -17.49 2.88 -15.55
C TYR A 48 -16.61 1.67 -15.24
N SER A 49 -16.16 1.01 -16.30
CA SER A 49 -15.22 -0.09 -16.17
C SER A 49 -13.81 0.47 -16.02
N ILE A 50 -13.42 0.79 -14.80
CA ILE A 50 -12.09 1.32 -14.53
C ILE A 50 -11.13 0.26 -14.04
N GLY A 51 -11.52 -1.02 -14.10
CA GLY A 51 -10.68 -2.13 -13.64
C GLY A 51 -10.69 -2.25 -12.12
N ASN A 52 -10.06 -3.31 -11.66
CA ASN A 52 -9.97 -3.60 -10.23
C ASN A 52 -8.81 -2.84 -9.62
N TYR A 53 -8.96 -2.52 -8.34
CA TYR A 53 -7.86 -1.98 -7.55
C TYR A 53 -6.99 -3.11 -7.03
N LEU A 54 -5.69 -2.93 -7.14
CA LEU A 54 -4.73 -3.77 -6.45
C LEU A 54 -4.44 -3.11 -5.10
N ASN A 55 -4.63 -3.86 -4.02
CA ASN A 55 -4.50 -3.35 -2.66
C ASN A 55 -3.44 -4.12 -1.90
N GLN A 56 -2.81 -3.43 -0.97
CA GLN A 56 -1.85 -4.05 -0.06
C GLN A 56 -1.81 -3.26 1.23
N VAL A 57 -1.68 -3.97 2.35
CA VAL A 57 -1.59 -3.34 3.67
C VAL A 57 -0.17 -3.54 4.19
N ALA A 58 0.34 -2.53 4.87
CA ALA A 58 1.65 -2.60 5.47
C ALA A 58 1.57 -2.19 6.93
N ILE A 59 2.41 -2.82 7.76
CA ILE A 59 2.62 -2.44 9.14
C ILE A 59 4.08 -2.02 9.26
N ALA A 60 4.31 -0.80 9.69
CA ALA A 60 5.64 -0.24 9.80
C ALA A 60 5.90 0.27 11.21
N TYR A 61 7.17 0.35 11.56
CA TYR A 61 7.62 0.91 12.82
C TYR A 61 8.60 2.04 12.54
N THR A 62 8.42 3.14 13.22
CA THR A 62 9.26 4.31 13.05
C THR A 62 9.49 4.98 14.41
N ASP A 63 10.62 5.65 14.56
CA ASP A 63 10.92 6.45 15.74
C ASP A 63 10.52 7.93 15.53
N CYS A 64 9.98 8.26 14.38
CA CYS A 64 9.51 9.60 14.06
C CYS A 64 8.04 9.73 14.44
N SER A 65 7.70 10.75 15.20
CA SER A 65 6.30 11.09 15.44
C SER A 65 5.72 11.78 14.20
N ALA A 66 4.44 11.57 13.98
CA ALA A 66 3.75 12.17 12.86
C ALA A 66 3.69 13.70 12.97
#